data_3cc4928e59b884ef50f9e8c81982f42d
#
_entry.id   3cc4928e59b884ef50f9e8c81982f42d
#
_cell.length_a   1.000
_cell.length_b   1.000
_cell.length_c   1.000
_cell.angle_alpha   90.00
_cell.angle_beta   90.00
_cell.angle_gamma   90.00
#
_symmetry.space_group_name_H-M   'P 1'
#
loop_
_entity.id
_entity.type
_entity.pdbx_description
1 polymer ?
#
loop_
_entity_poly.entity_id
_entity_poly.type
_entity_poly.pdbx_seq_one_letter_code
_entity_poly.pdbx_strand_id
1 'polypeptide(L)'
;MITMSYLSGHSGYRATARFMEGNRKEFITMFDLKHPPIKNTQLRTVMQLLDFESINKVFLKWIKNFVTIKKGEWLSGDGKALASTLKDAHGHGQEFELMVRLFSQKLEIVTHSATTKNKSSELKAMQKLLKTLECKGVIITLDALHCQKKQLK
;
A
#
# COMPACT_ATOMS: atom_id res chain seq x y z
N MET A 1 -14.04 1.24 -8.31
CA MET A 1 -13.66 1.07 -9.75
C MET A 1 -12.17 0.80 -9.94
N ILE A 2 -11.25 1.71 -9.52
CA ILE A 2 -9.78 1.52 -9.70
C ILE A 2 -9.31 0.25 -9.01
N THR A 3 -9.66 0.04 -7.73
CA THR A 3 -9.33 -1.18 -6.99
C THR A 3 -9.84 -2.45 -7.68
N MET A 4 -11.07 -2.42 -8.21
CA MET A 4 -11.64 -3.55 -8.95
C MET A 4 -10.84 -3.85 -10.23
N SER A 5 -10.40 -2.81 -10.96
CA SER A 5 -9.53 -2.97 -12.12
C SER A 5 -8.23 -3.71 -11.76
N TYR A 6 -7.56 -3.29 -10.69
CA TYR A 6 -6.33 -3.95 -10.24
C TYR A 6 -6.57 -5.38 -9.76
N LEU A 7 -7.64 -5.64 -9.01
CA LEU A 7 -8.01 -6.99 -8.60
C LEU A 7 -8.37 -7.90 -9.78
N SER A 8 -8.84 -7.32 -10.90
CA SER A 8 -9.11 -8.03 -12.15
C SER A 8 -7.87 -8.14 -13.07
N GLY A 9 -6.68 -7.85 -12.57
CA GLY A 9 -5.43 -7.97 -13.32
C GLY A 9 -5.09 -6.81 -14.27
N HIS A 10 -5.91 -5.75 -14.27
CA HIS A 10 -5.67 -4.58 -15.12
C HIS A 10 -4.86 -3.53 -14.37
N SER A 11 -3.55 -3.45 -14.62
CA SER A 11 -2.64 -2.48 -14.01
C SER A 11 -2.28 -1.32 -14.94
N GLY A 12 -2.04 -0.14 -14.34
CA GLY A 12 -1.69 1.08 -15.07
C GLY A 12 -2.90 1.86 -15.62
N TYR A 13 -2.70 3.15 -15.87
CA TYR A 13 -3.79 4.09 -16.18
C TYR A 13 -4.61 3.70 -17.42
N ARG A 14 -3.94 3.24 -18.50
CA ARG A 14 -4.63 2.88 -19.76
C ARG A 14 -5.51 1.64 -19.60
N ALA A 15 -4.97 0.60 -18.95
CA ALA A 15 -5.72 -0.64 -18.74
C ALA A 15 -6.89 -0.41 -17.78
N THR A 16 -6.67 0.34 -16.69
CA THR A 16 -7.72 0.73 -15.73
C THR A 16 -8.83 1.54 -16.42
N ALA A 17 -8.47 2.51 -17.26
CA ALA A 17 -9.48 3.30 -18.00
C ALA A 17 -10.29 2.46 -18.99
N ARG A 18 -9.65 1.51 -19.70
CA ARG A 18 -10.36 0.56 -20.59
C ARG A 18 -11.30 -0.35 -19.81
N PHE A 19 -10.85 -0.87 -18.67
CA PHE A 19 -11.67 -1.69 -17.78
C PHE A 19 -12.91 -0.92 -17.29
N MET A 20 -12.73 0.33 -16.86
CA MET A 20 -13.84 1.17 -16.41
C MET A 20 -14.81 1.50 -17.55
N GLU A 21 -14.31 1.76 -18.75
CA GLU A 21 -15.16 2.03 -19.92
C GLU A 21 -15.91 0.77 -20.37
N GLY A 22 -15.25 -0.39 -20.40
CA GLY A 22 -15.87 -1.68 -20.75
C GLY A 22 -16.99 -2.10 -19.81
N ASN A 23 -16.89 -1.71 -18.52
CA ASN A 23 -17.90 -2.01 -17.49
C ASN A 23 -18.70 -0.75 -17.10
N ARG A 24 -18.85 0.19 -18.02
CA ARG A 24 -19.43 1.51 -17.74
C ARG A 24 -20.86 1.44 -17.21
N LYS A 25 -21.71 0.63 -17.83
CA LYS A 25 -23.12 0.49 -17.46
C LYS A 25 -23.24 -0.09 -16.04
N GLU A 26 -22.49 -1.15 -15.77
CA GLU A 26 -22.43 -1.84 -14.49
C GLU A 26 -21.97 -0.89 -13.39
N PHE A 27 -20.94 -0.10 -13.63
CA PHE A 27 -20.44 0.86 -12.67
C PHE A 27 -21.40 2.02 -12.40
N ILE A 28 -22.09 2.53 -13.43
CA ILE A 28 -23.12 3.55 -13.24
C ILE A 28 -24.21 3.02 -12.32
N THR A 29 -24.71 1.80 -12.58
CA THR A 29 -25.77 1.19 -11.77
C THR A 29 -25.28 0.83 -10.37
N MET A 30 -24.11 0.20 -10.25
CA MET A 30 -23.58 -0.29 -8.96
C MET A 30 -23.24 0.84 -7.98
N PHE A 31 -22.74 1.96 -8.48
CA PHE A 31 -22.27 3.09 -7.65
C PHE A 31 -23.20 4.31 -7.74
N ASP A 32 -24.36 4.20 -8.38
CA ASP A 32 -25.30 5.31 -8.61
C ASP A 32 -24.60 6.58 -9.14
N LEU A 33 -23.81 6.39 -10.19
CA LEU A 33 -22.99 7.48 -10.72
C LEU A 33 -23.85 8.44 -11.56
N LYS A 34 -23.77 9.73 -11.26
CA LYS A 34 -24.38 10.79 -12.07
C LYS A 34 -23.69 11.01 -13.42
N HIS A 35 -22.43 10.62 -13.51
CA HIS A 35 -21.60 10.78 -14.70
C HIS A 35 -20.87 9.48 -15.03
N PRO A 36 -20.48 9.26 -16.29
CA PRO A 36 -19.70 8.10 -16.68
C PRO A 36 -18.33 8.07 -16.00
N PRO A 37 -17.70 6.89 -15.90
CA PRO A 37 -16.33 6.76 -15.40
C PRO A 37 -15.36 7.68 -16.14
N ILE A 38 -14.36 8.18 -15.41
CA ILE A 38 -13.36 9.11 -15.94
C ILE A 38 -12.44 8.45 -16.97
N LYS A 39 -11.99 9.24 -17.95
CA LYS A 39 -11.07 8.80 -19.01
C LYS A 39 -9.62 8.75 -18.51
N ASN A 40 -8.73 8.14 -19.29
CA ASN A 40 -7.31 7.93 -18.94
C ASN A 40 -6.57 9.19 -18.49
N THR A 41 -6.74 10.34 -19.17
CA THR A 41 -6.09 11.61 -18.80
C THR A 41 -6.55 12.11 -17.43
N GLN A 42 -7.87 12.11 -17.20
CA GLN A 42 -8.45 12.50 -15.91
C GLN A 42 -8.07 11.52 -14.80
N LEU A 43 -8.01 10.20 -15.09
CA LEU A 43 -7.59 9.19 -14.14
C LEU A 43 -6.18 9.46 -13.62
N ARG A 44 -5.24 9.82 -14.51
CA ARG A 44 -3.88 10.18 -14.12
C ARG A 44 -3.86 11.36 -13.16
N THR A 45 -4.60 12.43 -13.47
CA THR A 45 -4.69 13.62 -12.61
C THR A 45 -5.28 13.28 -11.24
N VAL A 46 -6.38 12.50 -11.21
CA VAL A 46 -6.99 12.07 -9.95
C VAL A 46 -6.01 11.25 -9.12
N MET A 47 -5.30 10.29 -9.73
CA MET A 47 -4.33 9.46 -9.02
C MET A 47 -3.16 10.25 -8.44
N GLN A 48 -2.74 11.34 -9.08
CA GLN A 48 -1.68 12.23 -8.57
C GLN A 48 -2.13 13.08 -7.37
N LEU A 49 -3.43 13.35 -7.27
CA LEU A 49 -4.03 14.13 -6.17
C LEU A 49 -4.44 13.26 -4.98
N LEU A 50 -4.46 11.95 -5.13
CA LEU A 50 -4.86 11.05 -4.05
C LEU A 50 -3.79 10.99 -2.96
N ASP A 51 -4.22 11.20 -1.72
CA ASP A 51 -3.39 10.97 -0.55
C ASP A 51 -3.26 9.47 -0.27
N PHE A 52 -2.04 8.96 -0.39
CA PHE A 52 -1.74 7.54 -0.18
C PHE A 52 -2.11 7.06 1.22
N GLU A 53 -1.84 7.86 2.26
CA GLU A 53 -2.13 7.45 3.65
C GLU A 53 -3.63 7.28 3.88
N SER A 54 -4.45 8.18 3.33
CA SER A 54 -5.90 8.09 3.41
C SER A 54 -6.45 6.85 2.72
N ILE A 55 -5.97 6.56 1.50
CA ILE A 55 -6.34 5.34 0.76
C ILE A 55 -5.93 4.10 1.54
N ASN A 56 -4.70 4.08 2.04
CA ASN A 56 -4.16 2.96 2.80
C ASN A 56 -4.98 2.69 4.08
N LYS A 57 -5.38 3.73 4.81
CA LYS A 57 -6.27 3.59 5.99
C LYS A 57 -7.61 2.95 5.62
N VAL A 58 -8.24 3.41 4.54
CA VAL A 58 -9.53 2.86 4.07
C VAL A 58 -9.35 1.40 3.64
N PHE A 59 -8.29 1.09 2.90
CA PHE A 59 -7.98 -0.26 2.46
C PHE A 59 -7.73 -1.21 3.65
N LEU A 60 -6.92 -0.78 4.62
CA LEU A 60 -6.65 -1.57 5.83
C LEU A 60 -7.90 -1.80 6.66
N LYS A 61 -8.77 -0.79 6.78
CA LYS A 61 -10.08 -0.95 7.44
C LYS A 61 -10.95 -1.97 6.71
N TRP A 62 -10.98 -1.93 5.39
CA TRP A 62 -11.74 -2.88 4.57
C TRP A 62 -11.19 -4.30 4.71
N ILE A 63 -9.87 -4.50 4.61
CA ILE A 63 -9.26 -5.82 4.67
C ILE A 63 -9.43 -6.50 6.04
N LYS A 64 -9.48 -5.73 7.14
CA LYS A 64 -9.76 -6.23 8.50
C LYS A 64 -11.08 -6.99 8.61
N ASN A 65 -12.05 -6.75 7.70
CA ASN A 65 -13.31 -7.49 7.67
C ASN A 65 -13.16 -8.92 7.14
N PHE A 66 -12.08 -9.20 6.41
CA PHE A 66 -11.84 -10.49 5.75
C PHE A 66 -10.65 -11.24 6.34
N VAL A 67 -9.80 -10.53 7.08
CA VAL A 67 -8.52 -11.04 7.56
C VAL A 67 -8.43 -10.87 9.07
N THR A 68 -8.27 -12.00 9.75
CA THR A 68 -7.96 -12.02 11.19
C THR A 68 -6.58 -12.65 11.38
N ILE A 69 -5.62 -11.86 11.85
CA ILE A 69 -4.29 -12.34 12.21
C ILE A 69 -4.38 -13.01 13.59
N LYS A 70 -4.00 -14.28 13.66
CA LYS A 70 -4.07 -15.09 14.89
C LYS A 70 -2.73 -15.09 15.63
N LYS A 71 -2.77 -15.40 16.92
CA LYS A 71 -1.57 -15.65 17.72
C LYS A 71 -0.74 -16.78 17.07
N GLY A 72 0.58 -16.59 17.00
CA GLY A 72 1.50 -17.53 16.38
C GLY A 72 1.66 -17.40 14.87
N GLU A 73 0.95 -16.48 14.21
CA GLU A 73 1.14 -16.24 12.77
C GLU A 73 2.46 -15.51 12.49
N TRP A 74 3.04 -15.85 11.33
CA TRP A 74 4.27 -15.25 10.84
C TRP A 74 3.98 -14.06 9.94
N LEU A 75 4.58 -12.92 10.28
CA LEU A 75 4.57 -11.71 9.48
C LEU A 75 5.98 -11.38 9.04
N SER A 76 6.19 -11.13 7.76
CA SER A 76 7.46 -10.67 7.23
C SER A 76 7.42 -9.15 7.02
N GLY A 77 8.36 -8.44 7.62
CA GLY A 77 8.52 -7.00 7.42
C GLY A 77 9.63 -6.71 6.41
N ASP A 78 9.32 -5.88 5.41
CA ASP A 78 10.23 -5.46 4.35
C ASP A 78 10.04 -3.99 4.00
N GLY A 79 11.15 -3.32 3.68
CA GLY A 79 11.19 -1.96 3.18
C GLY A 79 11.59 -1.93 1.72
N LYS A 80 10.77 -1.31 0.86
CA LYS A 80 11.06 -1.18 -0.57
C LYS A 80 11.09 0.27 -1.01
N ALA A 81 12.22 0.67 -1.59
CA ALA A 81 12.34 1.98 -2.23
C ALA A 81 11.45 2.06 -3.47
N LEU A 82 10.68 3.14 -3.57
CA LEU A 82 9.88 3.45 -4.75
C LEU A 82 10.74 4.24 -5.74
N ALA A 83 11.42 3.52 -6.64
CA ALA A 83 12.36 4.11 -7.59
C ALA A 83 11.75 5.23 -8.46
N SER A 84 10.44 5.19 -8.72
CA SER A 84 9.73 6.22 -9.47
C SER A 84 9.60 7.57 -8.73
N THR A 85 9.89 7.60 -7.43
CA THR A 85 9.85 8.83 -6.61
C THR A 85 11.22 9.44 -6.40
N LEU A 86 12.28 8.86 -6.98
CA LEU A 86 13.64 9.32 -6.84
C LEU A 86 13.78 10.73 -7.43
N LYS A 87 14.09 11.69 -6.57
CA LYS A 87 14.50 13.03 -6.97
C LYS A 87 16.03 13.11 -6.90
N ASP A 88 16.63 13.76 -7.88
CA ASP A 88 18.07 13.96 -7.97
C ASP A 88 18.88 12.65 -7.92
N ALA A 89 18.66 11.79 -8.93
CA ALA A 89 19.27 10.46 -9.04
C ALA A 89 20.82 10.45 -9.00
N HIS A 90 21.47 11.57 -9.25
CA HIS A 90 22.92 11.72 -9.31
C HIS A 90 23.50 12.65 -8.24
N GLY A 91 22.68 13.23 -7.37
CA GLY A 91 23.11 14.14 -6.31
C GLY A 91 23.38 13.44 -4.97
N HIS A 92 24.02 14.17 -4.05
CA HIS A 92 24.33 13.67 -2.70
C HIS A 92 23.11 13.61 -1.75
N GLY A 93 21.98 14.21 -2.15
CA GLY A 93 20.74 14.26 -1.36
C GLY A 93 19.58 13.52 -2.03
N GLN A 94 19.76 12.24 -2.37
CA GLN A 94 18.71 11.44 -2.98
C GLN A 94 17.47 11.35 -2.07
N GLU A 95 16.42 12.07 -2.43
CA GLU A 95 15.09 11.91 -1.80
C GLU A 95 14.28 10.86 -2.59
N PHE A 96 13.88 9.83 -1.92
CA PHE A 96 12.96 8.84 -2.46
C PHE A 96 11.97 8.40 -1.38
N GLU A 97 10.80 7.98 -1.81
CA GLU A 97 9.84 7.37 -0.90
C GLU A 97 10.17 5.89 -0.71
N LEU A 98 10.18 5.49 0.54
CA LEU A 98 10.32 4.10 0.95
C LEU A 98 8.98 3.61 1.48
N MET A 99 8.55 2.46 1.03
CA MET A 99 7.37 1.78 1.55
C MET A 99 7.81 0.63 2.44
N VAL A 100 7.43 0.67 3.72
CA VAL A 100 7.56 -0.47 4.64
C VAL A 100 6.25 -1.23 4.70
N ARG A 101 6.31 -2.55 4.69
CA ARG A 101 5.15 -3.44 4.63
C ARG A 101 5.29 -4.60 5.59
N LEU A 102 4.16 -5.07 6.10
CA LEU A 102 4.06 -6.34 6.82
C LEU A 102 3.22 -7.30 5.98
N PHE A 103 3.80 -8.41 5.62
CA PHE A 103 3.21 -9.46 4.81
C PHE A 103 2.88 -10.67 5.68
N SER A 104 1.64 -11.15 5.63
CA SER A 104 1.25 -12.41 6.27
C SER A 104 1.58 -13.57 5.34
N GLN A 105 2.45 -14.47 5.78
CA GLN A 105 2.82 -15.66 5.00
C GLN A 105 1.65 -16.63 4.86
N LYS A 106 0.78 -16.71 5.86
CA LYS A 106 -0.37 -17.60 5.84
C LYS A 106 -1.48 -17.14 4.91
N LEU A 107 -1.69 -15.83 4.86
CA LEU A 107 -2.79 -15.22 4.10
C LEU A 107 -2.34 -14.73 2.72
N GLU A 108 -1.02 -14.75 2.47
CA GLU A 108 -0.38 -14.29 1.24
C GLU A 108 -0.72 -12.85 0.86
N ILE A 109 -0.94 -11.98 1.86
CA ILE A 109 -1.32 -10.58 1.65
C ILE A 109 -0.47 -9.63 2.48
N VAL A 110 -0.37 -8.39 2.01
CA VAL A 110 0.14 -7.26 2.80
C VAL A 110 -0.93 -6.81 3.78
N THR A 111 -0.67 -6.96 5.07
CA THR A 111 -1.61 -6.62 6.14
C THR A 111 -1.50 -5.19 6.60
N HIS A 112 -0.30 -4.62 6.55
CA HIS A 112 0.00 -3.25 6.96
C HIS A 112 1.06 -2.64 6.05
N SER A 113 0.94 -1.35 5.77
CA SER A 113 1.95 -0.59 5.04
C SER A 113 2.04 0.84 5.54
N ALA A 114 3.23 1.43 5.40
CA ALA A 114 3.48 2.84 5.67
C ALA A 114 4.54 3.37 4.71
N THR A 115 4.50 4.66 4.41
CA THR A 115 5.53 5.32 3.61
C THR A 115 6.41 6.23 4.45
N THR A 116 7.65 6.43 4.02
CA THR A 116 8.60 7.36 4.62
C THR A 116 9.51 7.96 3.55
N LYS A 117 10.06 9.14 3.81
CA LYS A 117 10.77 9.95 2.80
C LYS A 117 12.27 9.68 2.69
N ASN A 118 12.85 8.75 3.36
CA ASN A 118 14.26 8.41 3.21
C ASN A 118 14.62 7.12 3.96
N LYS A 119 15.76 6.54 3.60
CA LYS A 119 16.26 5.30 4.18
C LYS A 119 16.53 5.39 5.69
N SER A 120 16.96 6.55 6.19
CA SER A 120 17.21 6.76 7.63
C SER A 120 15.93 6.74 8.48
N SER A 121 14.78 6.91 7.85
CA SER A 121 13.47 6.88 8.49
C SER A 121 12.79 5.49 8.41
N GLU A 122 13.38 4.53 7.70
CA GLU A 122 12.85 3.17 7.54
C GLU A 122 12.62 2.48 8.88
N LEU A 123 13.63 2.50 9.74
CA LEU A 123 13.55 1.93 11.09
C LEU A 123 12.41 2.55 11.91
N LYS A 124 12.27 3.88 11.84
CA LYS A 124 11.21 4.59 12.56
C LYS A 124 9.83 4.26 11.99
N ALA A 125 9.73 4.15 10.65
CA ALA A 125 8.48 3.78 9.99
C ALA A 125 8.08 2.34 10.33
N MET A 126 9.02 1.40 10.34
CA MET A 126 8.78 0.03 10.76
C MET A 126 8.35 -0.04 12.23
N GLN A 127 9.06 0.66 13.14
CA GLN A 127 8.66 0.73 14.55
C GLN A 127 7.25 1.31 14.74
N LYS A 128 6.90 2.36 13.99
CA LYS A 128 5.54 2.93 14.00
C LYS A 128 4.53 1.90 13.53
N LEU A 129 4.85 1.18 12.44
CA LEU A 129 3.99 0.15 11.88
C LEU A 129 3.77 -1.00 12.88
N LEU A 130 4.83 -1.47 13.54
CA LEU A 130 4.74 -2.51 14.57
C LEU A 130 3.89 -2.08 15.77
N LYS A 131 3.97 -0.80 16.18
CA LYS A 131 3.13 -0.25 17.27
C LYS A 131 1.65 -0.16 16.90
N THR A 132 1.32 -0.05 15.61
CA THR A 132 -0.07 -0.04 15.13
C THR A 132 -0.67 -1.44 14.98
N LEU A 133 0.18 -2.49 15.11
CA LEU A 133 -0.30 -3.87 15.16
C LEU A 133 -1.10 -4.11 16.45
N GLU A 134 -2.40 -4.28 16.30
CA GLU A 134 -3.29 -4.65 17.40
C GLU A 134 -3.21 -6.15 17.77
N CYS A 135 -2.27 -6.89 17.14
CA CYS A 135 -2.14 -8.33 17.28
C CYS A 135 -1.05 -8.68 18.29
N LYS A 136 -1.42 -9.38 19.36
CA LYS A 136 -0.48 -9.91 20.34
C LYS A 136 -0.06 -11.34 20.00
N GLY A 137 1.23 -11.64 20.19
CA GLY A 137 1.75 -13.01 20.04
C GLY A 137 1.95 -13.45 18.58
N VAL A 138 2.13 -12.53 17.66
CA VAL A 138 2.59 -12.80 16.29
C VAL A 138 4.12 -12.91 16.25
N ILE A 139 4.65 -13.67 15.29
CA ILE A 139 6.08 -13.81 15.05
C ILE A 139 6.43 -12.90 13.88
N ILE A 140 7.37 -11.97 14.08
CA ILE A 140 7.75 -11.00 13.06
C ILE A 140 9.18 -11.30 12.61
N THR A 141 9.37 -11.50 11.31
CA THR A 141 10.68 -11.61 10.67
C THR A 141 11.02 -10.28 9.99
N LEU A 142 12.20 -9.76 10.25
CA LEU A 142 12.72 -8.52 9.70
C LEU A 142 14.10 -8.75 9.10
N ASP A 143 14.49 -7.95 8.11
CA ASP A 143 15.86 -7.94 7.61
C ASP A 143 16.85 -7.51 8.70
N ALA A 144 18.11 -7.92 8.58
CA ALA A 144 19.19 -7.63 9.52
C ALA A 144 19.37 -6.13 9.82
N LEU A 145 19.05 -5.24 8.90
CA LEU A 145 19.04 -3.78 9.10
C LEU A 145 18.08 -3.34 10.22
N HIS A 146 17.05 -4.13 10.49
CA HIS A 146 16.06 -3.88 11.52
C HIS A 146 16.40 -4.51 12.89
N CYS A 147 17.46 -5.34 12.97
CA CYS A 147 17.89 -6.02 14.21
C CYS A 147 18.68 -5.12 15.15
N GLN A 148 18.21 -3.90 15.42
CA GLN A 148 18.81 -2.99 16.39
C GLN A 148 18.18 -3.15 17.79
N LYS A 149 18.99 -3.00 18.86
CA LYS A 149 18.54 -3.13 20.27
C LYS A 149 17.28 -2.33 20.63
N LYS A 150 17.00 -1.22 19.92
CA LYS A 150 15.80 -0.39 20.15
C LYS A 150 14.49 -1.00 19.61
N GLN A 151 14.56 -2.07 18.83
CA GLN A 151 13.36 -2.75 18.30
C GLN A 151 12.92 -3.94 19.16
N LEU A 152 13.79 -4.40 20.05
CA LEU A 152 13.56 -5.56 20.92
C LEU A 152 12.90 -5.21 22.25
N LYS A 153 12.48 -3.97 22.42
CA LYS A 153 11.69 -3.50 23.57
C LYS A 153 10.27 -3.16 23.13
#